data_8a32971e727e8a7b24a64c2d9d1fbd8a
#
_entry.id   8a32971e727e8a7b24a64c2d9d1fbd8a
#
_cell.length_a   1.000
_cell.length_b   1.000
_cell.length_c   1.000
_cell.angle_alpha   90.00
_cell.angle_beta   90.00
_cell.angle_gamma   90.00
#
_symmetry.space_group_name_H-M   'P 1'
#
loop_
_entity.id
_entity.type
_entity.pdbx_description
1 polymer ?
#
loop_
_entity_poly.entity_id
_entity_poly.type
_entity_poly.pdbx_seq_one_letter_code
_entity_poly.pdbx_strand_id
1 'polypeptide(L)'
;SASLTNYETALESITYQNTNTNDPNNSNRTITWLINDGDANSSAATSTITVADINDAPTLSDAGDTLAYTEDDNATVIDSTLTIADVDDTNIESATITISSGYQSSEDVLAFSNANGISGSWNSGSGVMTLSGSASKADYETALESITYQNTNTADPNNTNRIVSWVIFDGTANSSAATSTITVGDVNDAPVLSGAGNTLGFPEGDSSTIIDSALSISDGDDTNIESATITVSSGYQSSEDVLAFSNANGITGSWNSGSGVLTLSGSDSKANYETALESITYQNTNTDDPNNSNRTITWLINDGDTNSAAVTSTITVADVNDAPVLANAGGTLAYTEGDAATVIDNSLSITDVDDSNLESATITISSGYQSSEDVLAFTNANDISGSWDSGSGVLTLSGSASKANYETALESITYQNTNTDDPNNTNRVVSWVINDGGASSSAVTSTITIGDANDAPVLSDASATLAYTEGDSASVIDSSLTITDVDDSNIESATITVSSGYQSSEDVLAFSNANGITGSWNSSSRVLTLSGSATKANYETALESITYINN
;
A
#
# COMPACT_ATOMS: atom_id res chain seq x y z
N SER A 1 119.34 -26.93 -39.34
CA SER A 1 118.54 -27.95 -39.98
C SER A 1 118.22 -29.08 -38.97
N ALA A 2 116.98 -29.50 -38.98
CA ALA A 2 116.52 -30.64 -38.15
C ALA A 2 116.25 -31.84 -39.07
N SER A 3 116.08 -33.04 -38.52
CA SER A 3 115.78 -34.24 -39.31
C SER A 3 114.35 -34.14 -39.92
N LEU A 4 114.11 -34.83 -41.03
CA LEU A 4 112.78 -34.93 -41.63
C LEU A 4 111.73 -35.33 -40.62
N THR A 5 111.97 -36.30 -39.76
CA THR A 5 111.10 -36.76 -38.70
C THR A 5 110.73 -35.64 -37.70
N ASN A 6 111.70 -34.76 -37.39
CA ASN A 6 111.42 -33.63 -36.49
C ASN A 6 110.53 -32.59 -37.15
N TYR A 7 110.68 -32.37 -38.50
CA TYR A 7 109.77 -31.48 -39.26
C TYR A 7 108.41 -32.13 -39.39
N GLU A 8 108.29 -33.41 -39.63
CA GLU A 8 107.01 -34.12 -39.67
C GLU A 8 106.28 -33.97 -38.35
N THR A 9 106.93 -34.26 -37.24
CA THR A 9 106.36 -34.08 -35.90
C THR A 9 105.99 -32.63 -35.64
N ALA A 10 106.73 -31.66 -36.08
CA ALA A 10 106.43 -30.24 -35.91
C ALA A 10 105.22 -29.84 -36.75
N LEU A 11 105.15 -30.32 -38.00
CA LEU A 11 104.01 -30.04 -38.84
C LEU A 11 102.71 -30.69 -38.34
N GLU A 12 102.76 -31.92 -37.87
CA GLU A 12 101.67 -32.68 -37.24
C GLU A 12 101.17 -32.06 -35.95
N SER A 13 102.04 -31.27 -35.28
CA SER A 13 101.66 -30.58 -34.02
C SER A 13 100.90 -29.24 -34.22
N ILE A 14 100.73 -28.80 -35.48
CA ILE A 14 100.01 -27.54 -35.77
C ILE A 14 98.57 -27.77 -35.52
N THR A 15 97.96 -26.93 -34.63
CA THR A 15 96.56 -26.95 -34.27
C THR A 15 95.83 -25.74 -34.81
N TYR A 16 94.57 -25.90 -35.06
CA TYR A 16 93.65 -24.83 -35.43
C TYR A 16 92.63 -24.59 -34.31
N GLN A 17 92.27 -23.34 -34.00
CA GLN A 17 91.20 -22.98 -33.13
C GLN A 17 90.46 -21.82 -33.78
N ASN A 18 89.14 -21.92 -33.85
CA ASN A 18 88.25 -20.79 -34.14
C ASN A 18 87.94 -20.09 -32.80
N THR A 19 88.15 -18.81 -32.71
CA THR A 19 87.93 -18.00 -31.49
C THR A 19 86.55 -17.35 -31.45
N ASN A 20 85.81 -17.42 -32.56
CA ASN A 20 84.42 -17.05 -32.54
C ASN A 20 83.58 -18.27 -32.10
N THR A 21 82.91 -18.17 -30.96
CA THR A 21 82.19 -19.29 -30.33
C THR A 21 80.66 -19.13 -30.51
N ASN A 22 80.19 -18.01 -31.14
CA ASN A 22 78.81 -17.73 -31.23
C ASN A 22 78.31 -17.87 -32.68
N ASP A 23 78.88 -17.16 -33.66
CA ASP A 23 78.56 -17.23 -35.08
C ASP A 23 79.87 -17.31 -35.85
N PRO A 24 80.51 -18.52 -35.89
CA PRO A 24 81.69 -18.68 -36.66
C PRO A 24 81.42 -18.70 -38.17
N ASN A 25 82.21 -17.96 -38.93
CA ASN A 25 82.17 -18.06 -40.38
C ASN A 25 82.41 -19.52 -40.82
N ASN A 26 81.42 -20.14 -41.47
CA ASN A 26 81.39 -21.55 -41.85
C ASN A 26 82.10 -21.85 -43.19
N SER A 27 82.75 -20.84 -43.84
CA SER A 27 83.51 -21.05 -45.07
C SER A 27 84.74 -21.97 -44.76
N ASN A 28 84.98 -22.94 -45.64
CA ASN A 28 86.12 -23.82 -45.55
C ASN A 28 87.45 -23.04 -45.53
N ARG A 29 88.38 -23.39 -44.61
CA ARG A 29 89.74 -22.87 -44.60
C ARG A 29 90.62 -23.85 -45.32
N THR A 30 91.42 -23.38 -46.30
CA THR A 30 92.42 -24.17 -47.01
C THR A 30 93.76 -23.82 -46.42
N ILE A 31 94.40 -24.80 -45.80
CA ILE A 31 95.75 -24.70 -45.29
C ILE A 31 96.67 -25.21 -46.35
N THR A 32 97.65 -24.36 -46.80
CA THR A 32 98.70 -24.75 -47.76
C THR A 32 99.96 -24.98 -47.03
N TRP A 33 100.50 -26.15 -47.25
CA TRP A 33 101.76 -26.63 -46.62
C TRP A 33 102.90 -26.57 -47.64
N LEU A 34 104.01 -25.92 -47.28
CA LEU A 34 105.26 -25.87 -48.09
C LEU A 34 106.41 -26.11 -47.15
N ILE A 35 107.34 -26.97 -47.57
CA ILE A 35 108.61 -27.18 -46.89
C ILE A 35 109.72 -26.78 -47.83
N ASN A 36 110.88 -26.38 -47.26
CA ASN A 36 112.05 -25.98 -47.99
C ASN A 36 113.27 -26.75 -47.40
N ASP A 37 114.09 -27.38 -48.26
CA ASP A 37 115.27 -28.16 -47.93
C ASP A 37 116.56 -27.29 -47.85
N GLY A 38 116.51 -26.04 -48.21
CA GLY A 38 117.59 -25.06 -48.22
C GLY A 38 117.90 -24.61 -49.66
N ASP A 39 117.50 -25.42 -50.61
CA ASP A 39 117.78 -25.15 -52.07
C ASP A 39 116.47 -24.89 -52.84
N ALA A 40 115.33 -25.58 -52.56
CA ALA A 40 114.05 -25.47 -53.21
C ALA A 40 112.88 -25.73 -52.29
N ASN A 41 111.71 -25.17 -52.70
CA ASN A 41 110.42 -25.43 -52.03
C ASN A 41 109.82 -26.72 -52.61
N SER A 42 109.11 -27.43 -51.75
CA SER A 42 108.22 -28.54 -52.17
C SER A 42 107.07 -28.05 -53.02
N SER A 43 106.43 -28.95 -53.75
CA SER A 43 105.09 -28.69 -54.22
C SER A 43 104.16 -28.42 -53.08
N ALA A 44 103.21 -27.50 -53.30
CA ALA A 44 102.17 -27.18 -52.30
C ALA A 44 101.27 -28.42 -52.03
N ALA A 45 101.09 -28.81 -50.76
CA ALA A 45 100.07 -29.74 -50.36
C ALA A 45 98.99 -28.95 -49.59
N THR A 46 97.75 -29.38 -49.63
CA THR A 46 96.63 -28.67 -48.97
C THR A 46 95.80 -29.56 -48.06
N SER A 47 95.40 -29.04 -46.92
CA SER A 47 94.40 -29.61 -46.01
C SER A 47 93.22 -28.66 -45.92
N THR A 48 91.99 -29.13 -45.68
CA THR A 48 90.81 -28.36 -45.50
C THR A 48 90.27 -28.46 -44.07
N ILE A 49 89.95 -27.35 -43.48
CA ILE A 49 89.18 -27.27 -42.23
C ILE A 49 87.78 -26.84 -42.57
N THR A 50 86.78 -27.61 -42.14
CA THR A 50 85.38 -27.25 -42.17
C THR A 50 85.01 -26.74 -40.79
N VAL A 51 84.38 -25.64 -40.73
CA VAL A 51 83.78 -25.05 -39.52
C VAL A 51 82.33 -25.25 -39.61
N ALA A 52 81.74 -25.85 -38.64
CA ALA A 52 80.32 -25.95 -38.46
C ALA A 52 79.88 -24.93 -37.42
N ASP A 53 78.83 -24.28 -37.74
CA ASP A 53 78.13 -23.46 -36.78
C ASP A 53 77.14 -24.28 -35.96
N ILE A 54 76.96 -23.96 -34.69
CA ILE A 54 75.99 -24.58 -33.78
C ILE A 54 75.01 -23.49 -33.36
N ASN A 55 73.70 -23.71 -33.59
CA ASN A 55 72.68 -22.79 -33.29
C ASN A 55 72.71 -22.35 -31.79
N ASP A 56 72.83 -21.07 -31.55
CA ASP A 56 72.58 -20.41 -30.28
C ASP A 56 71.11 -20.12 -30.12
N ALA A 57 70.57 -20.27 -28.95
CA ALA A 57 69.11 -19.93 -28.69
C ALA A 57 68.88 -18.42 -28.69
N PRO A 58 67.75 -17.97 -29.26
CA PRO A 58 67.38 -16.56 -29.22
C PRO A 58 67.23 -16.06 -27.78
N THR A 59 67.51 -14.77 -27.59
CA THR A 59 67.26 -14.09 -26.28
C THR A 59 66.13 -13.09 -26.43
N LEU A 60 65.25 -13.12 -25.43
CA LEU A 60 64.17 -12.14 -25.26
C LEU A 60 64.46 -11.34 -23.99
N SER A 61 64.67 -10.05 -24.12
CA SER A 61 64.98 -9.13 -23.02
C SER A 61 64.00 -7.98 -22.94
N ASP A 62 64.23 -7.13 -21.93
CA ASP A 62 63.43 -5.92 -21.62
C ASP A 62 61.95 -6.21 -21.32
N ALA A 63 61.53 -7.47 -21.19
CA ALA A 63 60.28 -7.85 -20.57
C ALA A 63 60.31 -7.47 -19.07
N GLY A 64 59.19 -7.13 -18.50
CA GLY A 64 59.08 -6.78 -17.08
C GLY A 64 58.13 -5.67 -16.78
N ASP A 65 57.47 -5.14 -17.81
CA ASP A 65 56.41 -4.14 -17.63
C ASP A 65 55.26 -4.72 -16.79
N THR A 66 54.63 -3.82 -16.07
CA THR A 66 53.39 -4.11 -15.36
C THR A 66 52.24 -3.34 -16.02
N LEU A 67 51.35 -4.06 -16.68
CA LEU A 67 50.10 -3.52 -17.13
C LEU A 67 49.15 -3.38 -15.93
N ALA A 68 48.75 -2.18 -15.57
CA ALA A 68 47.62 -1.92 -14.69
C ALA A 68 46.37 -1.89 -15.55
N TYR A 69 45.59 -2.97 -15.54
CA TYR A 69 44.33 -3.10 -16.22
C TYR A 69 43.21 -2.84 -15.21
N THR A 70 42.27 -2.00 -15.55
CA THR A 70 41.10 -1.75 -14.72
C THR A 70 39.88 -2.38 -15.41
N GLU A 71 38.97 -2.89 -14.64
CA GLU A 71 37.67 -3.35 -15.14
C GLU A 71 37.09 -2.36 -16.17
N ASP A 72 36.40 -2.90 -17.16
CA ASP A 72 35.84 -2.15 -18.29
C ASP A 72 36.85 -1.47 -19.23
N ASP A 73 38.17 -1.55 -18.94
CA ASP A 73 39.15 -1.07 -19.90
C ASP A 73 39.06 -1.82 -21.23
N ASN A 74 39.32 -1.12 -22.32
CA ASN A 74 39.51 -1.75 -23.61
C ASN A 74 40.74 -2.64 -23.63
N ALA A 75 40.80 -3.60 -24.56
CA ALA A 75 41.98 -4.43 -24.77
C ALA A 75 43.25 -3.56 -24.87
N THR A 76 44.20 -3.77 -23.95
CA THR A 76 45.38 -2.92 -23.74
C THR A 76 46.64 -3.73 -23.92
N VAL A 77 47.66 -3.14 -24.57
CA VAL A 77 49.00 -3.77 -24.78
C VAL A 77 49.63 -4.16 -23.44
N ILE A 78 50.19 -5.38 -23.39
CA ILE A 78 50.75 -5.95 -22.15
C ILE A 78 52.12 -5.34 -21.86
N ASP A 79 53.01 -5.36 -22.89
CA ASP A 79 54.40 -4.92 -22.79
C ASP A 79 54.85 -4.37 -24.14
N SER A 80 55.44 -3.20 -24.18
CA SER A 80 55.86 -2.50 -25.40
C SER A 80 57.36 -2.26 -25.48
N THR A 81 58.14 -3.01 -24.71
CA THR A 81 59.58 -2.78 -24.58
C THR A 81 60.43 -4.01 -24.91
N LEU A 82 59.79 -5.05 -25.43
CA LEU A 82 60.41 -6.34 -25.70
C LEU A 82 61.50 -6.24 -26.78
N THR A 83 62.66 -6.82 -26.54
CA THR A 83 63.79 -6.82 -27.46
C THR A 83 64.26 -8.23 -27.77
N ILE A 84 64.50 -8.56 -29.06
CA ILE A 84 64.94 -9.88 -29.51
C ILE A 84 66.38 -9.79 -30.03
N ALA A 85 67.28 -10.61 -29.54
CA ALA A 85 68.60 -10.79 -30.06
C ALA A 85 68.85 -12.26 -30.33
N ASP A 86 69.50 -12.50 -31.48
CA ASP A 86 69.97 -13.81 -31.94
C ASP A 86 71.22 -13.57 -32.77
N VAL A 87 72.26 -14.34 -32.56
CA VAL A 87 73.61 -14.11 -33.17
C VAL A 87 73.78 -14.79 -34.49
N ASP A 88 73.08 -15.90 -34.68
CA ASP A 88 73.22 -16.74 -35.89
C ASP A 88 71.98 -16.74 -36.76
N ASP A 89 70.80 -16.51 -36.19
CA ASP A 89 69.56 -16.43 -36.95
C ASP A 89 69.08 -15.00 -37.19
N THR A 90 68.53 -14.75 -38.37
CA THR A 90 67.90 -13.47 -38.73
C THR A 90 66.40 -13.44 -38.54
N ASN A 91 65.79 -14.62 -38.47
CA ASN A 91 64.35 -14.80 -38.36
C ASN A 91 63.98 -15.54 -37.05
N ILE A 92 62.75 -15.35 -36.63
CA ILE A 92 62.05 -16.14 -35.63
C ILE A 92 60.90 -16.89 -36.32
N GLU A 93 60.65 -18.14 -35.94
CA GLU A 93 59.71 -19.04 -36.56
C GLU A 93 58.38 -19.11 -35.80
N SER A 94 58.41 -18.91 -34.48
CA SER A 94 57.20 -18.89 -33.63
C SER A 94 57.44 -18.21 -32.28
N ALA A 95 56.37 -17.84 -31.64
CA ALA A 95 56.39 -17.42 -30.23
C ALA A 95 55.20 -18.03 -29.46
N THR A 96 55.43 -18.30 -28.18
CA THR A 96 54.41 -18.79 -27.23
C THR A 96 54.30 -17.81 -26.08
N ILE A 97 53.11 -17.23 -25.91
CA ILE A 97 52.77 -16.29 -24.85
C ILE A 97 51.75 -16.96 -23.96
N THR A 98 52.11 -17.16 -22.70
CA THR A 98 51.28 -17.91 -21.75
C THR A 98 50.97 -17.07 -20.52
N ILE A 99 49.69 -16.95 -20.15
CA ILE A 99 49.37 -16.50 -18.79
C ILE A 99 49.71 -17.66 -17.85
N SER A 100 50.93 -17.63 -17.33
CA SER A 100 51.57 -18.76 -16.60
C SER A 100 51.15 -18.84 -15.13
N SER A 101 50.58 -17.76 -14.59
CA SER A 101 50.02 -17.70 -13.23
C SER A 101 48.83 -16.76 -13.19
N GLY A 102 47.86 -17.05 -12.30
CA GLY A 102 46.64 -16.23 -12.11
C GLY A 102 45.61 -16.31 -13.24
N TYR A 103 45.81 -17.17 -14.26
CA TYR A 103 44.93 -17.31 -15.40
C TYR A 103 43.50 -17.66 -15.01
N GLN A 104 42.53 -16.89 -15.52
CA GLN A 104 41.10 -17.12 -15.37
C GLN A 104 40.49 -17.39 -16.76
N SER A 105 40.17 -18.64 -17.03
CA SER A 105 39.75 -19.08 -18.38
C SER A 105 38.41 -18.52 -18.87
N SER A 106 37.60 -17.99 -17.95
CA SER A 106 36.30 -17.34 -18.24
C SER A 106 36.43 -15.84 -18.44
N GLU A 107 37.56 -15.23 -18.10
CA GLU A 107 37.70 -13.77 -18.02
C GLU A 107 38.81 -13.25 -18.92
N ASP A 108 39.99 -13.93 -18.92
CA ASP A 108 41.23 -13.45 -19.55
C ASP A 108 41.25 -13.76 -21.04
N VAL A 109 41.54 -12.74 -21.85
CA VAL A 109 41.71 -12.89 -23.28
C VAL A 109 42.98 -12.20 -23.75
N LEU A 110 43.86 -12.93 -24.45
CA LEU A 110 44.96 -12.36 -25.24
C LEU A 110 44.52 -12.22 -26.69
N ALA A 111 44.83 -11.09 -27.30
CA ALA A 111 44.52 -10.86 -28.73
C ALA A 111 45.75 -10.37 -29.51
N PHE A 112 45.85 -10.81 -30.77
CA PHE A 112 46.86 -10.40 -31.74
C PHE A 112 46.21 -10.22 -33.11
N SER A 113 46.59 -9.18 -33.82
CA SER A 113 46.18 -8.96 -35.22
C SER A 113 47.28 -9.43 -36.18
N ASN A 114 46.97 -10.40 -37.03
CA ASN A 114 47.92 -10.96 -37.98
C ASN A 114 48.61 -9.88 -38.81
N ALA A 115 49.93 -9.85 -38.85
CA ALA A 115 50.76 -8.89 -39.54
C ALA A 115 52.10 -9.48 -39.96
N ASN A 116 52.77 -8.92 -40.95
CA ASN A 116 54.13 -9.26 -41.38
C ASN A 116 54.36 -10.76 -41.64
N GLY A 117 53.33 -11.51 -42.09
CA GLY A 117 53.42 -12.97 -42.26
C GLY A 117 53.31 -13.78 -40.98
N ILE A 118 53.11 -13.13 -39.82
CA ILE A 118 52.89 -13.74 -38.53
C ILE A 118 51.38 -13.89 -38.28
N SER A 119 50.95 -15.07 -37.87
CA SER A 119 49.56 -15.36 -37.51
C SER A 119 49.48 -15.80 -36.03
N GLY A 120 48.43 -15.32 -35.34
CA GLY A 120 48.17 -15.64 -33.95
C GLY A 120 47.00 -16.60 -33.73
N SER A 121 47.09 -17.45 -32.72
CA SER A 121 46.02 -18.34 -32.30
C SER A 121 45.95 -18.38 -30.76
N TRP A 122 44.80 -17.86 -30.24
CA TRP A 122 44.53 -17.91 -28.80
C TRP A 122 43.80 -19.20 -28.41
N ASN A 123 44.24 -19.82 -27.32
CA ASN A 123 43.61 -20.98 -26.71
C ASN A 123 43.13 -20.64 -25.30
N SER A 124 41.84 -20.30 -25.18
CA SER A 124 41.18 -19.93 -23.90
C SER A 124 41.13 -21.10 -22.90
N GLY A 125 41.27 -22.35 -23.32
CA GLY A 125 41.32 -23.50 -22.40
C GLY A 125 42.63 -23.63 -21.63
N SER A 126 43.74 -23.06 -22.17
CA SER A 126 45.09 -23.18 -21.59
C SER A 126 45.76 -21.83 -21.28
N GLY A 127 45.18 -20.72 -21.64
CA GLY A 127 45.78 -19.39 -21.45
C GLY A 127 46.98 -19.14 -22.35
N VAL A 128 47.02 -19.73 -23.57
CA VAL A 128 48.16 -19.68 -24.46
C VAL A 128 47.82 -19.00 -25.79
N MET A 129 48.57 -17.96 -26.14
CA MET A 129 48.63 -17.37 -27.45
C MET A 129 49.88 -17.94 -28.17
N THR A 130 49.69 -18.51 -29.35
CA THR A 130 50.77 -18.96 -30.22
C THR A 130 50.86 -18.07 -31.45
N LEU A 131 52.02 -17.47 -31.73
CA LEU A 131 52.34 -16.81 -32.96
C LEU A 131 53.13 -17.77 -33.84
N SER A 132 52.85 -17.82 -35.13
CA SER A 132 53.48 -18.70 -36.10
C SER A 132 53.74 -17.97 -37.44
N GLY A 133 54.90 -18.25 -38.06
CA GLY A 133 55.32 -17.67 -39.33
C GLY A 133 56.76 -17.21 -39.24
N SER A 134 57.59 -17.55 -40.24
CA SER A 134 58.99 -17.09 -40.33
C SER A 134 59.04 -15.61 -40.66
N ALA A 135 59.57 -14.79 -39.76
CA ALA A 135 59.67 -13.33 -39.96
C ALA A 135 60.91 -12.78 -39.24
N SER A 136 61.31 -11.57 -39.56
CA SER A 136 62.47 -10.92 -38.98
C SER A 136 62.31 -10.72 -37.43
N LYS A 137 63.43 -10.64 -36.73
CA LYS A 137 63.41 -10.28 -35.29
C LYS A 137 62.62 -9.02 -35.02
N ALA A 138 62.79 -7.97 -35.80
CA ALA A 138 62.05 -6.71 -35.68
C ALA A 138 60.54 -6.84 -35.94
N ASP A 139 60.12 -7.75 -36.87
CA ASP A 139 58.69 -8.03 -37.09
C ASP A 139 58.10 -8.78 -35.87
N TYR A 140 58.84 -9.71 -35.27
CA TYR A 140 58.43 -10.42 -34.06
C TYR A 140 58.41 -9.52 -32.82
N GLU A 141 59.38 -8.57 -32.66
CA GLU A 141 59.31 -7.55 -31.61
C GLU A 141 58.00 -6.77 -31.75
N THR A 142 57.71 -6.22 -32.97
CA THR A 142 56.47 -5.48 -33.25
C THR A 142 55.23 -6.36 -32.98
N ALA A 143 55.28 -7.65 -33.34
CA ALA A 143 54.17 -8.56 -33.11
C ALA A 143 53.91 -8.80 -31.62
N LEU A 144 54.95 -9.08 -30.82
CA LEU A 144 54.85 -9.30 -29.36
C LEU A 144 54.38 -8.03 -28.66
N GLU A 145 54.94 -6.90 -29.00
CA GLU A 145 54.55 -5.58 -28.42
C GLU A 145 53.12 -5.14 -28.79
N SER A 146 52.50 -5.78 -29.79
CA SER A 146 51.10 -5.52 -30.17
C SER A 146 50.07 -6.41 -29.47
N ILE A 147 50.53 -7.41 -28.68
CA ILE A 147 49.61 -8.31 -27.97
C ILE A 147 48.91 -7.56 -26.86
N THR A 148 47.58 -7.66 -26.89
CA THR A 148 46.72 -7.02 -25.91
C THR A 148 46.13 -8.04 -24.94
N TYR A 149 45.85 -7.56 -23.75
CA TYR A 149 45.06 -8.25 -22.74
C TYR A 149 43.70 -7.54 -22.56
N GLN A 150 42.65 -8.32 -22.34
CA GLN A 150 41.33 -7.86 -21.90
C GLN A 150 40.81 -8.83 -20.86
N ASN A 151 40.22 -8.32 -19.77
CA ASN A 151 39.31 -9.04 -18.91
C ASN A 151 37.89 -8.87 -19.42
N THR A 152 37.12 -9.95 -19.52
CA THR A 152 35.74 -9.93 -20.02
C THR A 152 34.70 -10.02 -18.91
N ASN A 153 35.13 -10.15 -17.66
CA ASN A 153 34.25 -9.97 -16.51
C ASN A 153 34.20 -8.48 -16.16
N THR A 154 33.03 -7.90 -16.28
CA THR A 154 32.75 -6.47 -16.10
C THR A 154 31.88 -6.23 -14.87
N ALA A 155 31.88 -7.15 -13.89
CA ALA A 155 31.09 -7.03 -12.67
C ALA A 155 31.87 -7.36 -11.39
N ASP A 156 32.81 -8.30 -11.41
CA ASP A 156 33.66 -8.69 -10.27
C ASP A 156 34.80 -9.50 -10.86
N PRO A 157 35.80 -8.88 -11.53
CA PRO A 157 36.92 -9.58 -12.10
C PRO A 157 37.82 -10.11 -11.01
N ASN A 158 38.33 -11.34 -11.22
CA ASN A 158 39.32 -11.89 -10.29
C ASN A 158 40.56 -11.00 -10.27
N ASN A 159 40.89 -10.38 -9.14
CA ASN A 159 41.97 -9.42 -8.96
C ASN A 159 43.34 -10.03 -8.70
N THR A 160 43.50 -11.37 -8.83
CA THR A 160 44.81 -12.05 -8.75
C THR A 160 45.69 -11.61 -9.91
N ASN A 161 46.93 -11.19 -9.64
CA ASN A 161 47.87 -10.79 -10.68
C ASN A 161 48.12 -11.94 -11.69
N ARG A 162 48.11 -11.59 -12.99
CA ARG A 162 48.49 -12.50 -14.06
C ARG A 162 49.98 -12.33 -14.34
N ILE A 163 50.68 -13.45 -14.47
CA ILE A 163 52.07 -13.47 -14.93
C ILE A 163 52.07 -13.98 -16.37
N VAL A 164 52.49 -13.17 -17.31
CA VAL A 164 52.59 -13.50 -18.73
C VAL A 164 54.03 -13.93 -19.01
N SER A 165 54.21 -15.14 -19.51
CA SER A 165 55.49 -15.72 -19.93
C SER A 165 55.60 -15.66 -21.44
N TRP A 166 56.71 -15.13 -21.92
CA TRP A 166 57.06 -14.95 -23.31
C TRP A 166 58.21 -15.91 -23.67
N VAL A 167 58.04 -16.72 -24.71
CA VAL A 167 59.06 -17.62 -25.28
C VAL A 167 59.03 -17.49 -26.80
N ILE A 168 60.19 -17.31 -27.42
CA ILE A 168 60.38 -17.29 -28.88
C ILE A 168 61.18 -18.50 -29.34
N PHE A 169 60.99 -18.92 -30.56
CA PHE A 169 61.60 -20.07 -31.21
C PHE A 169 62.18 -19.71 -32.58
N ASP A 170 63.48 -19.94 -32.76
CA ASP A 170 64.23 -19.63 -34.02
C ASP A 170 64.08 -20.72 -35.10
N GLY A 171 63.41 -21.84 -34.81
CA GLY A 171 63.27 -23.01 -35.68
C GLY A 171 64.09 -24.21 -35.18
N THR A 172 65.01 -23.99 -34.22
CA THR A 172 65.93 -25.00 -33.66
C THR A 172 65.87 -25.05 -32.15
N ALA A 173 65.87 -23.88 -31.47
CA ALA A 173 65.87 -23.72 -30.03
C ALA A 173 64.88 -22.67 -29.52
N ASN A 174 64.45 -22.82 -28.30
CA ASN A 174 63.62 -21.83 -27.64
C ASN A 174 64.47 -20.88 -26.79
N SER A 175 64.03 -19.62 -26.69
CA SER A 175 64.55 -18.69 -25.68
C SER A 175 64.26 -19.15 -24.27
N SER A 176 65.04 -18.63 -23.30
CA SER A 176 64.59 -18.61 -21.92
C SER A 176 63.28 -17.78 -21.83
N ALA A 177 62.39 -18.18 -20.89
CA ALA A 177 61.17 -17.43 -20.66
C ALA A 177 61.45 -16.05 -20.04
N ALA A 178 60.92 -15.01 -20.65
CA ALA A 178 60.81 -13.66 -20.06
C ALA A 178 59.40 -13.44 -19.50
N THR A 179 59.18 -12.51 -18.59
CA THR A 179 57.86 -12.35 -17.95
C THR A 179 57.46 -10.90 -17.78
N SER A 180 56.18 -10.61 -17.98
CA SER A 180 55.52 -9.36 -17.68
C SER A 180 54.36 -9.61 -16.68
N THR A 181 53.89 -8.57 -16.01
CA THR A 181 52.80 -8.69 -15.01
C THR A 181 51.56 -7.91 -15.48
N ILE A 182 50.39 -8.46 -15.19
CA ILE A 182 49.12 -7.72 -15.32
C ILE A 182 48.49 -7.70 -13.93
N THR A 183 48.15 -6.50 -13.43
CA THR A 183 47.29 -6.29 -12.28
C THR A 183 45.90 -5.94 -12.77
N VAL A 184 44.87 -6.55 -12.19
CA VAL A 184 43.49 -6.28 -12.51
C VAL A 184 42.85 -5.52 -11.33
N GLY A 185 42.38 -4.33 -11.60
CA GLY A 185 41.64 -3.50 -10.67
C GLY A 185 40.15 -3.72 -10.86
N ASP A 186 39.44 -3.76 -9.80
CA ASP A 186 37.99 -3.83 -9.69
C ASP A 186 37.41 -2.43 -9.51
N VAL A 187 36.20 -2.18 -10.00
CA VAL A 187 35.47 -0.90 -9.88
C VAL A 187 34.08 -1.22 -9.35
N ASN A 188 33.66 -0.58 -8.27
CA ASN A 188 32.35 -0.82 -7.70
C ASN A 188 31.22 -0.59 -8.69
N ASP A 189 30.43 -1.62 -8.93
CA ASP A 189 29.16 -1.60 -9.64
C ASP A 189 28.02 -1.21 -8.69
N ALA A 190 27.02 -0.56 -9.22
CA ALA A 190 25.84 -0.23 -8.41
C ALA A 190 24.95 -1.45 -8.18
N PRO A 191 24.40 -1.64 -6.97
CA PRO A 191 23.48 -2.73 -6.70
C PRO A 191 22.24 -2.63 -7.58
N VAL A 192 21.72 -3.78 -7.99
CA VAL A 192 20.48 -3.87 -8.78
C VAL A 192 19.33 -4.31 -7.90
N LEU A 193 18.36 -3.41 -7.72
CA LEU A 193 17.09 -3.73 -7.09
C LEU A 193 16.04 -4.04 -8.16
N SER A 194 15.36 -5.16 -8.04
CA SER A 194 14.38 -5.64 -9.01
C SER A 194 13.16 -6.26 -8.31
N GLY A 195 12.18 -6.73 -9.08
CA GLY A 195 10.98 -7.37 -8.56
C GLY A 195 9.90 -6.40 -8.04
N ALA A 196 10.18 -5.09 -7.91
CA ALA A 196 9.17 -4.10 -7.58
C ALA A 196 8.13 -3.98 -8.71
N GLY A 197 6.95 -3.45 -8.38
CA GLY A 197 5.88 -3.21 -9.34
C GLY A 197 4.52 -3.69 -8.86
N ASN A 198 4.43 -4.28 -7.68
CA ASN A 198 3.18 -4.67 -7.07
C ASN A 198 2.28 -3.45 -6.82
N THR A 199 0.98 -3.68 -6.89
CA THR A 199 -0.03 -2.72 -6.45
C THR A 199 -0.71 -3.27 -5.20
N LEU A 200 -0.51 -2.59 -4.08
CA LEU A 200 -1.23 -2.83 -2.85
C LEU A 200 -2.58 -2.11 -2.91
N GLY A 201 -3.69 -2.85 -2.84
CA GLY A 201 -5.00 -2.29 -2.52
C GLY A 201 -5.13 -2.14 -1.00
N PHE A 202 -5.36 -0.92 -0.53
CA PHE A 202 -5.51 -0.61 0.89
C PHE A 202 -6.89 0.04 1.11
N PRO A 203 -7.93 -0.74 1.49
CA PRO A 203 -9.19 -0.20 1.96
C PRO A 203 -9.00 0.58 3.26
N GLU A 204 -9.80 1.60 3.45
CA GLU A 204 -9.91 2.34 4.69
C GLU A 204 -10.13 1.41 5.89
N GLY A 205 -9.56 1.76 7.03
CA GLY A 205 -9.70 1.00 8.27
C GLY A 205 -8.87 -0.29 8.35
N ASP A 206 -8.19 -0.69 7.24
CA ASP A 206 -7.34 -1.88 7.26
C ASP A 206 -6.13 -1.69 8.20
N SER A 207 -5.67 -2.80 8.75
CA SER A 207 -4.42 -2.84 9.51
C SER A 207 -3.21 -2.67 8.58
N SER A 208 -2.06 -2.24 9.13
CA SER A 208 -0.83 -2.09 8.35
C SER A 208 -0.47 -3.35 7.57
N THR A 209 -0.24 -3.18 6.26
CA THR A 209 -0.09 -4.25 5.29
C THR A 209 1.21 -4.11 4.51
N ILE A 210 1.86 -5.25 4.19
CA ILE A 210 3.10 -5.29 3.40
C ILE A 210 2.86 -4.67 2.03
N ILE A 211 3.80 -3.81 1.59
CA ILE A 211 3.69 -3.08 0.32
C ILE A 211 4.06 -3.97 -0.86
N ASP A 212 5.20 -4.63 -0.79
CA ASP A 212 5.74 -5.47 -1.87
C ASP A 212 6.56 -6.61 -1.27
N SER A 213 6.34 -7.83 -1.71
CA SER A 213 7.00 -9.04 -1.22
C SER A 213 7.75 -9.81 -2.31
N ALA A 214 8.11 -9.12 -3.40
CA ALA A 214 8.75 -9.73 -4.56
C ALA A 214 10.09 -9.04 -4.90
N LEU A 215 10.62 -8.24 -3.99
CA LEU A 215 11.86 -7.50 -4.18
C LEU A 215 13.06 -8.44 -4.16
N SER A 216 14.02 -8.22 -5.05
CA SER A 216 15.27 -8.97 -5.06
C SER A 216 16.47 -8.07 -5.34
N ILE A 217 17.61 -8.40 -4.74
CA ILE A 217 18.85 -7.63 -4.79
C ILE A 217 19.96 -8.48 -5.42
N SER A 218 20.63 -7.94 -6.42
CA SER A 218 21.87 -8.48 -6.93
C SER A 218 22.93 -7.40 -6.99
N ASP A 219 24.19 -7.83 -6.82
CA ASP A 219 25.35 -6.97 -6.82
C ASP A 219 26.54 -7.86 -7.16
N GLY A 220 27.42 -7.43 -8.09
CA GLY A 220 28.57 -8.18 -8.55
C GLY A 220 29.69 -8.19 -7.52
N ASP A 221 29.97 -7.04 -6.96
CA ASP A 221 31.16 -6.73 -6.16
C ASP A 221 30.91 -6.93 -4.68
N ASP A 222 29.76 -6.44 -4.22
CA ASP A 222 29.45 -6.40 -2.81
C ASP A 222 28.58 -7.56 -2.33
N THR A 223 28.86 -8.02 -1.15
CA THR A 223 28.06 -9.03 -0.44
C THR A 223 26.99 -8.40 0.44
N ASN A 224 27.16 -7.14 0.81
CA ASN A 224 26.33 -6.40 1.75
C ASN A 224 25.66 -5.19 1.09
N ILE A 225 24.61 -4.71 1.71
CA ILE A 225 23.96 -3.43 1.49
C ILE A 225 24.12 -2.62 2.78
N GLU A 226 24.38 -1.31 2.66
CA GLU A 226 24.63 -0.41 3.78
C GLU A 226 23.40 0.39 4.19
N SER A 227 22.54 0.69 3.23
CA SER A 227 21.31 1.44 3.50
C SER A 227 20.24 1.25 2.42
N ALA A 228 19.00 1.60 2.77
CA ALA A 228 17.90 1.72 1.82
C ALA A 228 17.06 2.96 2.13
N THR A 229 16.50 3.55 1.08
CA THR A 229 15.58 4.69 1.17
C THR A 229 14.28 4.35 0.47
N ILE A 230 13.19 4.39 1.22
CA ILE A 230 11.84 4.09 0.75
C ILE A 230 11.02 5.37 0.87
N THR A 231 10.54 5.89 -0.25
CA THR A 231 9.87 7.19 -0.31
C THR A 231 8.48 7.07 -0.87
N VAL A 232 7.49 7.65 -0.20
CA VAL A 232 6.20 7.94 -0.84
C VAL A 232 6.41 9.14 -1.77
N SER A 233 6.79 8.86 -3.01
CA SER A 233 7.28 9.87 -3.97
C SER A 233 6.17 10.62 -4.70
N SER A 234 4.93 10.11 -4.66
CA SER A 234 3.74 10.74 -5.21
C SER A 234 2.51 10.41 -4.37
N GLY A 235 1.56 11.33 -4.29
CA GLY A 235 0.31 11.16 -3.56
C GLY A 235 0.44 11.20 -2.04
N TYR A 236 1.61 11.50 -1.49
CA TYR A 236 1.86 11.49 -0.05
C TYR A 236 0.93 12.43 0.74
N GLN A 237 0.32 11.89 1.78
CA GLN A 237 -0.48 12.63 2.75
C GLN A 237 0.19 12.52 4.13
N SER A 238 0.83 13.60 4.57
CA SER A 238 1.65 13.59 5.79
C SER A 238 0.89 13.37 7.10
N SER A 239 -0.43 13.56 7.07
CA SER A 239 -1.34 13.33 8.21
C SER A 239 -1.94 11.92 8.23
N GLU A 240 -1.80 11.15 7.15
CA GLU A 240 -2.49 9.88 6.96
C GLU A 240 -1.53 8.70 6.73
N ASP A 241 -0.50 8.92 5.88
CA ASP A 241 0.36 7.84 5.40
C ASP A 241 1.50 7.54 6.37
N VAL A 242 1.69 6.26 6.69
CA VAL A 242 2.78 5.77 7.53
C VAL A 242 3.44 4.56 6.89
N LEU A 243 4.76 4.62 6.71
CA LEU A 243 5.58 3.46 6.43
C LEU A 243 6.23 2.95 7.73
N ALA A 244 6.22 1.66 7.94
CA ALA A 244 6.80 1.05 9.13
C ALA A 244 7.72 -0.13 8.81
N PHE A 245 8.77 -0.25 9.61
CA PHE A 245 9.72 -1.35 9.59
C PHE A 245 10.05 -1.78 11.02
N SER A 246 10.14 -3.06 11.26
CA SER A 246 10.59 -3.61 12.55
C SER A 246 12.08 -3.96 12.47
N ASN A 247 12.91 -3.32 13.28
CA ASN A 247 14.36 -3.53 13.29
C ASN A 247 14.72 -5.02 13.42
N ALA A 248 15.56 -5.50 12.53
CA ALA A 248 16.01 -6.90 12.47
C ALA A 248 17.42 -7.01 11.87
N ASN A 249 18.17 -8.05 12.20
CA ASN A 249 19.46 -8.38 11.61
C ASN A 249 20.47 -7.22 11.63
N GLY A 250 20.44 -6.34 12.64
CA GLY A 250 21.30 -5.15 12.67
C GLY A 250 20.80 -3.98 11.79
N ILE A 251 19.77 -4.19 10.98
CA ILE A 251 19.14 -3.15 10.17
C ILE A 251 18.14 -2.38 11.05
N THR A 252 18.23 -1.06 11.04
CA THR A 252 17.36 -0.15 11.80
C THR A 252 16.60 0.77 10.87
N GLY A 253 15.31 0.99 11.13
CA GLY A 253 14.44 1.87 10.35
C GLY A 253 14.12 3.19 11.05
N SER A 254 14.06 4.27 10.28
CA SER A 254 13.65 5.60 10.74
C SER A 254 12.66 6.23 9.77
N TRP A 255 11.42 6.39 10.20
CA TRP A 255 10.36 7.06 9.43
C TRP A 255 10.35 8.56 9.68
N ASN A 256 10.31 9.34 8.61
CA ASN A 256 10.15 10.79 8.64
C ASN A 256 8.80 11.19 8.02
N SER A 257 7.81 11.44 8.87
CA SER A 257 6.46 11.85 8.45
C SER A 257 6.40 13.23 7.80
N GLY A 258 7.41 14.07 7.96
CA GLY A 258 7.45 15.38 7.28
C GLY A 258 7.81 15.29 5.80
N SER A 259 8.55 14.25 5.40
CA SER A 259 9.02 14.04 4.02
C SER A 259 8.47 12.79 3.34
N GLY A 260 7.79 11.90 4.05
CA GLY A 260 7.32 10.63 3.51
C GLY A 260 8.45 9.64 3.20
N VAL A 261 9.52 9.64 4.01
CA VAL A 261 10.72 8.83 3.78
C VAL A 261 10.98 7.90 4.96
N LEU A 262 11.09 6.62 4.68
CA LEU A 262 11.62 5.60 5.57
C LEU A 262 13.06 5.28 5.14
N THR A 263 14.01 5.48 6.05
CA THR A 263 15.42 5.12 5.85
C THR A 263 15.74 3.88 6.65
N LEU A 264 16.32 2.88 6.01
CA LEU A 264 16.95 1.73 6.64
C LEU A 264 18.46 1.94 6.66
N SER A 265 19.12 1.58 7.76
CA SER A 265 20.57 1.74 7.97
C SER A 265 21.16 0.56 8.72
N GLY A 266 22.35 0.17 8.32
CA GLY A 266 23.13 -0.93 8.90
C GLY A 266 23.64 -1.86 7.82
N SER A 267 24.96 -2.21 7.84
CA SER A 267 25.56 -3.13 6.88
C SER A 267 25.10 -4.56 7.15
N ASP A 268 24.47 -5.17 6.15
CA ASP A 268 24.06 -6.58 6.22
C ASP A 268 23.93 -7.19 4.81
N SER A 269 23.85 -8.51 4.74
CA SER A 269 23.77 -9.26 3.49
C SER A 269 22.58 -8.84 2.62
N LYS A 270 22.74 -8.98 1.30
CA LYS A 270 21.67 -8.78 0.30
C LYS A 270 20.37 -9.48 0.70
N ALA A 271 20.46 -10.76 1.12
CA ALA A 271 19.29 -11.54 1.53
C ALA A 271 18.56 -10.98 2.78
N ASN A 272 19.31 -10.41 3.74
CA ASN A 272 18.72 -9.78 4.91
C ASN A 272 18.05 -8.44 4.54
N TYR A 273 18.64 -7.67 3.61
CA TYR A 273 18.01 -6.46 3.07
C TYR A 273 16.78 -6.77 2.22
N GLU A 274 16.77 -7.84 1.40
CA GLU A 274 15.55 -8.32 0.72
C GLU A 274 14.43 -8.57 1.74
N THR A 275 14.71 -9.37 2.77
CA THR A 275 13.75 -9.65 3.85
C THR A 275 13.29 -8.38 4.56
N ALA A 276 14.20 -7.44 4.80
CA ALA A 276 13.87 -6.15 5.43
C ALA A 276 12.92 -5.32 4.56
N LEU A 277 13.23 -5.16 3.27
CA LEU A 277 12.40 -4.41 2.32
C LEU A 277 11.02 -5.05 2.15
N GLU A 278 10.96 -6.38 2.01
CA GLU A 278 9.71 -7.14 1.89
C GLU A 278 8.83 -7.12 3.15
N SER A 279 9.41 -6.76 4.31
CA SER A 279 8.68 -6.62 5.57
C SER A 279 8.07 -5.23 5.79
N ILE A 280 8.38 -4.25 4.92
CA ILE A 280 7.89 -2.88 5.08
C ILE A 280 6.40 -2.82 4.84
N THR A 281 5.72 -2.21 5.80
CA THR A 281 4.26 -2.07 5.77
C THR A 281 3.84 -0.62 5.53
N TYR A 282 2.68 -0.48 4.93
CA TYR A 282 1.93 0.77 4.80
C TYR A 282 0.70 0.74 5.69
N GLN A 283 0.35 1.88 6.27
CA GLN A 283 -0.91 2.14 6.94
C GLN A 283 -1.40 3.54 6.56
N ASN A 284 -2.69 3.67 6.29
CA ASN A 284 -3.40 4.94 6.32
C ASN A 284 -4.03 5.09 7.71
N THR A 285 -3.83 6.23 8.36
CA THR A 285 -4.34 6.50 9.71
C THR A 285 -5.62 7.30 9.73
N ASN A 286 -6.09 7.78 8.58
CA ASN A 286 -7.43 8.32 8.41
C ASN A 286 -8.37 7.14 8.16
N THR A 287 -9.33 6.93 9.06
CA THR A 287 -10.28 5.82 9.04
C THR A 287 -11.70 6.28 8.74
N ASP A 288 -11.84 7.52 8.29
CA ASP A 288 -13.16 8.11 8.05
C ASP A 288 -13.34 8.56 6.58
N ASP A 289 -12.43 9.34 6.02
CA ASP A 289 -12.44 9.83 4.62
C ASP A 289 -10.98 10.03 4.19
N PRO A 290 -10.26 8.95 3.86
CA PRO A 290 -8.87 9.04 3.44
C PRO A 290 -8.75 9.63 2.04
N ASN A 291 -7.69 10.38 1.82
CA ASN A 291 -7.37 10.81 0.47
C ASN A 291 -7.13 9.59 -0.44
N ASN A 292 -7.96 9.40 -1.45
CA ASN A 292 -7.95 8.24 -2.35
C ASN A 292 -6.99 8.35 -3.56
N SER A 293 -6.10 9.36 -3.59
CA SER A 293 -5.05 9.46 -4.61
C SER A 293 -4.06 8.30 -4.46
N ASN A 294 -3.66 7.70 -5.55
CA ASN A 294 -2.64 6.64 -5.54
C ASN A 294 -1.31 7.14 -4.96
N ARG A 295 -0.66 6.33 -4.12
CA ARG A 295 0.69 6.56 -3.63
C ARG A 295 1.67 5.78 -4.51
N THR A 296 2.75 6.45 -4.91
CA THR A 296 3.89 5.78 -5.55
C THR A 296 4.99 5.62 -4.51
N ILE A 297 5.40 4.40 -4.26
CA ILE A 297 6.52 4.07 -3.39
C ILE A 297 7.76 3.88 -4.25
N THR A 298 8.78 4.67 -3.99
CA THR A 298 10.08 4.56 -4.65
C THR A 298 11.06 3.87 -3.70
N TRP A 299 11.73 2.84 -4.20
CA TRP A 299 12.72 2.03 -3.49
C TRP A 299 14.10 2.33 -4.04
N LEU A 300 15.07 2.51 -3.17
CA LEU A 300 16.48 2.75 -3.47
C LEU A 300 17.32 2.05 -2.43
N ILE A 301 18.39 1.36 -2.86
CA ILE A 301 19.38 0.74 -1.98
C ILE A 301 20.77 1.29 -2.27
N ASN A 302 21.69 1.18 -1.31
CA ASN A 302 23.08 1.64 -1.42
C ASN A 302 24.00 0.60 -0.79
N ASP A 303 25.06 0.25 -1.51
CA ASP A 303 26.13 -0.71 -1.15
C ASP A 303 27.23 -0.11 -0.24
N GLY A 304 27.20 1.19 -0.03
CA GLY A 304 28.21 1.98 0.71
C GLY A 304 28.91 3.00 -0.17
N ASP A 305 29.00 2.73 -1.45
CA ASP A 305 29.65 3.57 -2.46
C ASP A 305 28.64 4.17 -3.45
N THR A 306 27.71 3.37 -3.96
CA THR A 306 26.80 3.76 -5.06
C THR A 306 25.35 3.40 -4.76
N ASN A 307 24.40 4.14 -5.33
CA ASN A 307 22.98 3.81 -5.24
C ASN A 307 22.51 2.96 -6.42
N SER A 308 21.57 2.06 -6.17
CA SER A 308 20.82 1.38 -7.22
C SER A 308 20.05 2.35 -8.11
N ALA A 309 19.60 1.89 -9.28
CA ALA A 309 18.49 2.53 -9.96
C ALA A 309 17.22 2.45 -9.10
N ALA A 310 16.39 3.51 -9.14
CA ALA A 310 15.13 3.55 -8.42
C ALA A 310 14.08 2.65 -9.08
N VAL A 311 13.37 1.85 -8.26
CA VAL A 311 12.22 1.06 -8.71
C VAL A 311 10.98 1.47 -7.91
N THR A 312 9.78 1.14 -8.41
CA THR A 312 8.55 1.65 -7.80
C THR A 312 7.47 0.58 -7.63
N SER A 313 6.70 0.71 -6.55
CA SER A 313 5.44 0.00 -6.30
C SER A 313 4.31 1.02 -6.12
N THR A 314 3.05 0.58 -6.22
CA THR A 314 1.88 1.45 -6.11
C THR A 314 1.01 1.04 -4.92
N ILE A 315 0.42 2.01 -4.23
CA ILE A 315 -0.65 1.77 -3.26
C ILE A 315 -1.89 2.52 -3.75
N THR A 316 -3.01 1.82 -3.83
CA THR A 316 -4.33 2.39 -4.09
C THR A 316 -5.11 2.40 -2.78
N VAL A 317 -5.43 3.58 -2.28
CA VAL A 317 -6.28 3.74 -1.09
C VAL A 317 -7.72 3.79 -1.56
N ALA A 318 -8.55 2.96 -0.97
CA ALA A 318 -9.98 2.94 -1.23
C ALA A 318 -10.74 3.42 0.00
N ASP A 319 -11.60 4.38 -0.23
CA ASP A 319 -12.58 4.86 0.69
C ASP A 319 -13.67 3.82 0.90
N VAL A 320 -14.18 3.66 2.10
CA VAL A 320 -15.25 2.72 2.47
C VAL A 320 -16.35 3.51 3.13
N ASN A 321 -17.55 3.46 2.59
CA ASN A 321 -18.68 4.24 3.09
C ASN A 321 -18.92 4.04 4.60
N ASP A 322 -18.86 5.11 5.35
CA ASP A 322 -19.27 5.20 6.76
C ASP A 322 -20.78 5.45 6.87
N ALA A 323 -21.40 4.96 7.95
CA ALA A 323 -22.82 5.20 8.17
C ALA A 323 -23.07 6.63 8.70
N PRO A 324 -24.14 7.30 8.24
CA PRO A 324 -24.49 8.61 8.75
C PRO A 324 -24.76 8.58 10.26
N VAL A 325 -24.44 9.66 10.93
CA VAL A 325 -24.71 9.83 12.36
C VAL A 325 -25.88 10.77 12.56
N LEU A 326 -26.97 10.24 13.15
CA LEU A 326 -28.12 11.01 13.58
C LEU A 326 -28.01 11.25 15.10
N ALA A 327 -28.07 12.52 15.52
CA ALA A 327 -27.86 12.91 16.90
C ALA A 327 -28.93 13.92 17.36
N ASN A 328 -28.84 14.29 18.65
CA ASN A 328 -29.67 15.27 19.33
C ASN A 328 -31.18 14.93 19.40
N ALA A 329 -31.58 13.72 19.02
CA ALA A 329 -32.91 13.22 19.39
C ALA A 329 -33.03 13.10 20.92
N GLY A 330 -34.21 13.09 21.45
CA GLY A 330 -34.46 12.97 22.88
C GLY A 330 -35.48 13.99 23.37
N GLY A 331 -36.05 14.78 22.43
CA GLY A 331 -37.18 15.62 22.69
C GLY A 331 -38.39 14.85 23.24
N THR A 332 -39.16 15.49 24.10
CA THR A 332 -40.44 14.97 24.57
C THR A 332 -41.53 15.92 24.11
N LEU A 333 -42.36 15.45 23.19
CA LEU A 333 -43.59 16.12 22.80
C LEU A 333 -44.67 15.80 23.84
N ALA A 334 -45.19 16.82 24.53
CA ALA A 334 -46.44 16.70 25.28
C ALA A 334 -47.61 17.02 24.32
N TYR A 335 -48.36 16.01 23.93
CA TYR A 335 -49.51 16.10 23.07
C TYR A 335 -50.77 15.91 23.92
N THR A 336 -51.70 16.82 23.82
CA THR A 336 -52.99 16.69 24.48
C THR A 336 -54.06 16.34 23.45
N GLU A 337 -54.99 15.54 23.84
CA GLU A 337 -56.17 15.23 23.04
C GLU A 337 -56.78 16.49 22.40
N GLY A 338 -57.17 16.34 21.15
CA GLY A 338 -57.74 17.46 20.39
C GLY A 338 -56.70 18.47 19.87
N ASP A 339 -55.41 18.33 20.23
CA ASP A 339 -54.36 19.18 19.67
C ASP A 339 -54.26 18.99 18.15
N ALA A 340 -53.88 20.02 17.42
CA ALA A 340 -53.51 19.92 16.01
C ALA A 340 -52.23 19.10 15.86
N ALA A 341 -51.97 18.56 14.64
CA ALA A 341 -50.72 17.89 14.29
C ALA A 341 -49.52 18.75 14.69
N THR A 342 -48.64 18.22 15.56
CA THR A 342 -47.58 18.97 16.22
C THR A 342 -46.21 18.31 15.94
N VAL A 343 -45.18 19.11 15.70
CA VAL A 343 -43.82 18.63 15.45
C VAL A 343 -43.31 17.80 16.64
N ILE A 344 -42.70 16.65 16.34
CA ILE A 344 -42.25 15.69 17.37
C ILE A 344 -40.94 16.16 18.01
N ASP A 345 -39.96 16.49 17.18
CA ASP A 345 -38.62 16.91 17.61
C ASP A 345 -38.03 17.88 16.59
N ASN A 346 -37.47 18.99 17.01
CA ASN A 346 -36.89 20.02 16.15
C ASN A 346 -35.41 20.30 16.51
N SER A 347 -34.72 19.33 17.08
CA SER A 347 -33.35 19.46 17.52
C SER A 347 -32.40 18.43 16.87
N LEU A 348 -32.88 17.68 15.90
CA LEU A 348 -32.13 16.63 15.22
C LEU A 348 -30.95 17.21 14.43
N SER A 349 -29.82 16.52 14.43
CA SER A 349 -28.66 16.89 13.60
C SER A 349 -28.07 15.67 12.90
N ILE A 350 -27.54 15.90 11.69
CA ILE A 350 -27.01 14.85 10.82
C ILE A 350 -25.57 15.18 10.46
N THR A 351 -24.67 14.23 10.67
CA THR A 351 -23.31 14.27 10.14
C THR A 351 -23.02 12.99 9.36
N ASP A 352 -22.18 13.14 8.36
CA ASP A 352 -21.69 12.05 7.53
C ASP A 352 -20.35 12.51 6.95
N VAL A 353 -19.34 11.66 6.97
CA VAL A 353 -17.98 12.05 6.58
C VAL A 353 -17.78 11.90 5.06
N ASP A 354 -18.40 10.89 4.47
CA ASP A 354 -18.24 10.51 3.07
C ASP A 354 -19.26 11.16 2.17
N ASP A 355 -20.53 11.13 2.61
CA ASP A 355 -21.64 11.50 1.79
C ASP A 355 -22.18 12.92 2.07
N SER A 356 -22.45 13.65 1.03
CA SER A 356 -23.12 14.95 1.11
C SER A 356 -24.65 14.84 1.14
N ASN A 357 -25.19 13.71 0.66
CA ASN A 357 -26.61 13.44 0.52
C ASN A 357 -27.02 12.20 1.32
N LEU A 358 -28.31 12.13 1.64
CA LEU A 358 -28.99 10.95 2.15
C LEU A 358 -30.02 10.49 1.14
N GLU A 359 -30.36 9.20 1.17
CA GLU A 359 -31.31 8.59 0.23
C GLU A 359 -32.65 8.27 0.87
N SER A 360 -32.69 8.05 2.19
CA SER A 360 -33.92 7.74 2.90
C SER A 360 -33.84 7.97 4.40
N ALA A 361 -35.02 8.05 5.03
CA ALA A 361 -35.17 7.97 6.48
C ALA A 361 -36.37 7.10 6.85
N THR A 362 -36.27 6.41 7.99
CA THR A 362 -37.38 5.61 8.54
C THR A 362 -37.69 6.09 9.94
N ILE A 363 -38.94 6.51 10.14
CA ILE A 363 -39.44 7.00 11.41
C ILE A 363 -40.52 6.05 11.87
N THR A 364 -40.32 5.42 13.02
CA THR A 364 -41.21 4.36 13.52
C THR A 364 -41.70 4.67 14.93
N ILE A 365 -43.00 4.61 15.16
CA ILE A 365 -43.51 4.54 16.54
C ILE A 365 -43.18 3.12 17.06
N SER A 366 -42.01 3.01 17.68
CA SER A 366 -41.40 1.73 18.07
C SER A 366 -41.98 1.12 19.36
N SER A 367 -42.71 1.94 20.16
CA SER A 367 -43.40 1.49 21.36
C SER A 367 -44.67 2.35 21.59
N GLY A 368 -45.68 1.74 22.15
CA GLY A 368 -46.96 2.39 22.49
C GLY A 368 -47.87 2.66 21.29
N TYR A 369 -47.50 2.24 20.08
CA TYR A 369 -48.27 2.50 18.84
C TYR A 369 -49.71 2.02 18.93
N GLN A 370 -50.64 2.88 18.55
CA GLN A 370 -52.07 2.60 18.42
C GLN A 370 -52.49 2.85 16.97
N SER A 371 -52.70 1.79 16.22
CA SER A 371 -52.93 1.86 14.75
C SER A 371 -54.22 2.57 14.33
N SER A 372 -55.18 2.74 15.28
CA SER A 372 -56.43 3.44 15.07
C SER A 372 -56.38 4.93 15.47
N GLU A 373 -55.33 5.36 16.13
CA GLU A 373 -55.25 6.70 16.73
C GLU A 373 -54.07 7.51 16.22
N ASP A 374 -52.88 6.85 16.10
CA ASP A 374 -51.62 7.53 15.84
C ASP A 374 -51.35 7.78 14.37
N VAL A 375 -50.95 8.99 14.01
CA VAL A 375 -50.58 9.37 12.66
C VAL A 375 -49.28 10.18 12.68
N LEU A 376 -48.28 9.73 11.91
CA LEU A 376 -47.13 10.57 11.54
C LEU A 376 -47.37 11.16 10.16
N ALA A 377 -47.06 12.45 10.00
CA ALA A 377 -47.20 13.13 8.73
C ALA A 377 -45.96 13.95 8.36
N PHE A 378 -45.69 13.96 7.05
CA PHE A 378 -44.64 14.77 6.43
C PHE A 378 -45.20 15.42 5.14
N THR A 379 -44.89 16.68 4.91
CA THR A 379 -45.22 17.36 3.66
C THR A 379 -44.03 17.31 2.71
N ASN A 380 -44.19 16.66 1.55
CA ASN A 380 -43.14 16.52 0.55
C ASN A 380 -42.47 17.86 0.22
N ALA A 381 -41.12 17.89 0.35
CA ALA A 381 -40.30 19.07 0.10
C ALA A 381 -38.87 18.68 -0.24
N ASN A 382 -38.14 19.57 -0.94
CA ASN A 382 -36.69 19.40 -1.20
C ASN A 382 -36.32 18.06 -1.83
N ASP A 383 -37.15 17.58 -2.78
CA ASP A 383 -37.01 16.26 -3.45
C ASP A 383 -37.19 15.05 -2.50
N ILE A 384 -37.65 15.27 -1.27
CA ILE A 384 -37.97 14.24 -0.30
C ILE A 384 -39.50 14.02 -0.32
N SER A 385 -39.89 12.75 -0.41
CA SER A 385 -41.29 12.32 -0.34
C SER A 385 -41.52 11.38 0.84
N GLY A 386 -42.66 11.54 1.52
CA GLY A 386 -43.06 10.73 2.67
C GLY A 386 -44.17 9.74 2.35
N SER A 387 -44.10 8.55 2.94
CA SER A 387 -45.17 7.53 2.88
C SER A 387 -45.41 6.95 4.27
N TRP A 388 -46.65 7.20 4.82
CA TRP A 388 -47.08 6.66 6.09
C TRP A 388 -47.79 5.31 5.92
N ASP A 389 -47.35 4.33 6.71
CA ASP A 389 -48.01 3.03 6.84
C ASP A 389 -48.64 2.89 8.22
N SER A 390 -49.97 3.09 8.27
CA SER A 390 -50.76 2.96 9.50
C SER A 390 -50.87 1.50 10.02
N GLY A 391 -50.52 0.49 9.23
CA GLY A 391 -50.50 -0.90 9.68
C GLY A 391 -49.29 -1.23 10.57
N SER A 392 -48.16 -0.57 10.30
CA SER A 392 -46.88 -0.82 11.00
C SER A 392 -46.43 0.34 11.91
N GLY A 393 -47.02 1.53 11.78
CA GLY A 393 -46.58 2.71 12.50
C GLY A 393 -45.28 3.30 11.97
N VAL A 394 -45.05 3.18 10.64
CA VAL A 394 -43.81 3.60 9.97
C VAL A 394 -44.06 4.69 8.97
N LEU A 395 -43.34 5.78 9.10
CA LEU A 395 -43.22 6.83 8.07
C LEU A 395 -41.86 6.67 7.39
N THR A 396 -41.87 6.40 6.09
CA THR A 396 -40.66 6.33 5.27
C THR A 396 -40.52 7.62 4.46
N LEU A 397 -39.37 8.27 4.55
CA LEU A 397 -38.95 9.34 3.65
C LEU A 397 -38.00 8.78 2.60
N SER A 398 -38.16 9.22 1.36
CA SER A 398 -37.34 8.75 0.22
C SER A 398 -37.01 9.91 -0.71
N GLY A 399 -35.79 9.91 -1.25
CA GLY A 399 -35.27 10.89 -2.21
C GLY A 399 -33.87 11.33 -1.87
N SER A 400 -33.01 11.44 -2.89
CA SER A 400 -31.61 11.90 -2.70
C SER A 400 -31.61 13.40 -2.42
N ALA A 401 -31.19 13.78 -1.21
CA ALA A 401 -31.16 15.18 -0.79
C ALA A 401 -30.04 15.43 0.24
N SER A 402 -29.61 16.69 0.35
CA SER A 402 -28.55 17.07 1.28
C SER A 402 -28.89 16.76 2.75
N LYS A 403 -27.89 16.56 3.57
CA LYS A 403 -28.03 16.40 5.04
C LYS A 403 -28.89 17.47 5.65
N ALA A 404 -28.68 18.74 5.30
CA ALA A 404 -29.51 19.87 5.79
C ALA A 404 -30.98 19.82 5.35
N ASN A 405 -31.25 19.29 4.15
CA ASN A 405 -32.63 19.08 3.70
C ASN A 405 -33.31 17.95 4.48
N TYR A 406 -32.58 16.87 4.78
CA TYR A 406 -33.08 15.79 5.63
C TYR A 406 -33.27 16.22 7.09
N GLU A 407 -32.37 17.03 7.66
CA GLU A 407 -32.59 17.65 8.98
C GLU A 407 -33.89 18.42 9.00
N THR A 408 -34.08 19.33 8.04
CA THR A 408 -35.32 20.10 7.89
C THR A 408 -36.55 19.20 7.70
N ALA A 409 -36.43 18.14 6.94
CA ALA A 409 -37.50 17.17 6.71
C ALA A 409 -37.87 16.44 8.02
N LEU A 410 -36.89 15.89 8.73
CA LEU A 410 -37.12 15.19 9.99
C LEU A 410 -37.71 16.11 11.07
N GLU A 411 -37.20 17.33 11.19
CA GLU A 411 -37.70 18.36 12.13
C GLU A 411 -39.10 18.89 11.79
N SER A 412 -39.59 18.62 10.57
CA SER A 412 -40.94 18.98 10.15
C SER A 412 -41.99 17.90 10.38
N ILE A 413 -41.58 16.70 10.79
CA ILE A 413 -42.48 15.58 10.98
C ILE A 413 -43.39 15.84 12.18
N THR A 414 -44.71 15.71 11.93
CA THR A 414 -45.73 15.94 12.93
C THR A 414 -46.36 14.63 13.39
N TYR A 415 -46.80 14.65 14.64
CA TYR A 415 -47.64 13.62 15.24
C TYR A 415 -49.05 14.19 15.44
N GLN A 416 -50.08 13.38 15.23
CA GLN A 416 -51.46 13.62 15.61
C GLN A 416 -52.06 12.33 16.18
N ASN A 417 -52.79 12.45 17.31
CA ASN A 417 -53.75 11.44 17.75
C ASN A 417 -55.13 11.80 17.15
N THR A 418 -55.78 10.83 16.53
CA THR A 418 -57.08 11.01 15.88
C THR A 418 -58.26 10.63 16.78
N ASN A 419 -58.00 10.02 17.94
CA ASN A 419 -59.00 9.83 18.96
C ASN A 419 -59.11 11.14 19.78
N THR A 420 -60.26 11.79 19.72
CA THR A 420 -60.54 13.09 20.36
C THR A 420 -61.46 12.93 21.55
N ASP A 421 -61.70 11.71 21.97
CA ASP A 421 -62.65 11.43 23.06
C ASP A 421 -61.94 10.78 24.31
N ASP A 422 -61.20 9.68 24.16
CA ASP A 422 -60.47 8.99 25.22
C ASP A 422 -59.28 8.29 24.58
N PRO A 423 -58.19 9.01 24.30
CA PRO A 423 -57.02 8.44 23.65
C PRO A 423 -56.24 7.51 24.61
N ASN A 424 -55.65 6.46 24.03
CA ASN A 424 -54.73 5.65 24.82
C ASN A 424 -53.55 6.50 25.33
N ASN A 425 -53.42 6.70 26.60
CA ASN A 425 -52.41 7.57 27.24
C ASN A 425 -51.05 6.94 27.49
N THR A 426 -50.78 5.74 26.91
CA THR A 426 -49.46 5.13 26.89
C THR A 426 -48.48 5.97 26.07
N ASN A 427 -47.30 6.30 26.63
CA ASN A 427 -46.28 7.05 25.90
C ASN A 427 -45.90 6.35 24.60
N ARG A 428 -45.72 7.13 23.52
CA ARG A 428 -45.16 6.65 22.25
C ARG A 428 -43.65 6.90 22.26
N VAL A 429 -42.86 5.92 21.82
CA VAL A 429 -41.44 6.10 21.54
C VAL A 429 -41.26 6.10 20.02
N VAL A 430 -40.75 7.19 19.50
CA VAL A 430 -40.45 7.37 18.07
C VAL A 430 -38.99 7.11 17.84
N SER A 431 -38.69 6.13 16.97
CA SER A 431 -37.34 5.77 16.54
C SER A 431 -37.05 6.39 15.19
N TRP A 432 -35.89 7.01 15.06
CA TRP A 432 -35.42 7.69 13.86
C TRP A 432 -34.17 6.96 13.32
N VAL A 433 -34.16 6.64 12.05
CA VAL A 433 -33.03 6.05 11.31
C VAL A 433 -32.93 6.74 9.96
N ILE A 434 -31.73 7.09 9.55
CA ILE A 434 -31.40 7.66 8.24
C ILE A 434 -30.46 6.73 7.47
N ASN A 435 -30.45 6.85 6.13
CA ASN A 435 -29.62 6.02 5.26
C ASN A 435 -29.07 6.87 4.11
N ASP A 436 -27.77 6.72 3.82
CA ASP A 436 -27.02 7.42 2.78
C ASP A 436 -27.08 6.71 1.41
N GLY A 437 -27.62 5.49 1.37
CA GLY A 437 -27.65 4.62 0.17
C GLY A 437 -26.73 3.42 0.31
N GLY A 438 -25.69 3.50 1.14
CA GLY A 438 -24.74 2.42 1.47
C GLY A 438 -25.00 1.80 2.83
N ALA A 439 -25.20 2.65 3.84
CA ALA A 439 -25.35 2.26 5.25
C ALA A 439 -26.48 3.01 5.97
N SER A 440 -26.91 2.50 7.11
CA SER A 440 -27.93 3.16 7.95
C SER A 440 -27.34 3.60 9.28
N SER A 441 -27.78 4.75 9.77
CA SER A 441 -27.44 5.24 11.11
C SER A 441 -27.88 4.28 12.20
N SER A 442 -27.26 4.38 13.37
CA SER A 442 -27.85 3.87 14.60
C SER A 442 -29.18 4.58 14.88
N ALA A 443 -30.15 3.85 15.45
CA ALA A 443 -31.43 4.42 15.82
C ALA A 443 -31.30 5.37 17.01
N VAL A 444 -31.92 6.54 16.92
CA VAL A 444 -32.11 7.47 18.04
C VAL A 444 -33.59 7.62 18.33
N THR A 445 -34.00 8.13 19.51
CA THR A 445 -35.40 8.11 19.91
C THR A 445 -35.85 9.43 20.53
N SER A 446 -37.12 9.80 20.24
CA SER A 446 -37.86 10.85 20.90
C SER A 446 -39.11 10.26 21.58
N THR A 447 -39.71 10.96 22.52
CA THR A 447 -40.88 10.48 23.26
C THR A 447 -42.10 11.39 23.00
N ILE A 448 -43.31 10.83 22.88
CA ILE A 448 -44.56 11.55 22.90
C ILE A 448 -45.34 11.08 24.12
N THR A 449 -45.74 12.02 24.96
CA THR A 449 -46.67 11.77 26.06
C THR A 449 -48.07 12.23 25.64
N ILE A 450 -49.08 11.40 25.89
CA ILE A 450 -50.45 11.71 25.54
C ILE A 450 -51.17 12.17 26.81
N GLY A 451 -51.69 13.39 26.75
CA GLY A 451 -52.58 13.92 27.74
C GLY A 451 -54.02 13.75 27.30
N ASP A 452 -54.86 13.38 28.22
CA ASP A 452 -56.28 13.28 28.08
C ASP A 452 -56.93 14.62 28.51
N ALA A 453 -57.93 15.09 27.84
CA ALA A 453 -58.69 16.30 28.17
C ALA A 453 -60.09 15.86 28.55
N ASN A 454 -60.60 16.38 29.64
CA ASN A 454 -61.92 15.98 30.09
C ASN A 454 -63.03 16.45 29.15
N ASP A 455 -63.79 15.52 28.64
CA ASP A 455 -65.01 15.76 27.88
C ASP A 455 -66.21 15.99 28.85
N ALA A 456 -67.20 16.74 28.38
CA ALA A 456 -68.39 16.99 29.16
C ALA A 456 -69.37 15.81 29.08
N PRO A 457 -70.04 15.43 30.14
CA PRO A 457 -71.07 14.39 30.09
C PRO A 457 -72.22 14.75 29.16
N VAL A 458 -72.69 13.77 28.45
CA VAL A 458 -73.82 13.93 27.54
C VAL A 458 -75.10 13.33 28.14
N LEU A 459 -76.10 14.15 28.39
CA LEU A 459 -77.39 13.74 28.81
C LEU A 459 -78.34 13.65 27.60
N SER A 460 -78.96 12.52 27.39
CA SER A 460 -79.83 12.24 26.24
C SER A 460 -81.16 11.63 26.68
N ASP A 461 -82.01 11.40 25.70
CA ASP A 461 -83.32 10.77 25.82
C ASP A 461 -84.36 11.54 26.72
N ALA A 462 -84.06 12.77 27.11
CA ALA A 462 -84.99 13.67 27.85
C ALA A 462 -86.13 14.17 26.96
N SER A 463 -87.13 13.38 26.71
CA SER A 463 -88.23 13.71 25.82
C SER A 463 -89.65 13.35 26.33
N ALA A 464 -89.70 12.79 27.52
CA ALA A 464 -91.00 12.38 28.07
C ALA A 464 -91.90 13.59 28.35
N THR A 465 -93.22 13.39 28.28
CA THR A 465 -94.23 14.32 28.68
C THR A 465 -95.04 13.74 29.81
N LEU A 466 -94.90 14.30 31.01
CA LEU A 466 -95.73 13.92 32.16
C LEU A 466 -97.06 14.61 32.02
N ALA A 467 -98.19 13.86 31.84
CA ALA A 467 -99.53 14.37 31.97
C ALA A 467 -99.93 14.36 33.46
N TYR A 468 -99.87 15.49 34.08
CA TYR A 468 -100.25 15.66 35.49
C TYR A 468 -101.63 16.32 35.62
N THR A 469 -102.50 15.70 36.49
CA THR A 469 -103.84 16.23 36.75
C THR A 469 -103.91 16.74 38.20
N GLU A 470 -104.68 17.80 38.43
CA GLU A 470 -104.93 18.36 39.79
C GLU A 470 -105.33 17.22 40.76
N GLY A 471 -104.62 17.14 41.89
CA GLY A 471 -104.82 16.09 42.89
C GLY A 471 -104.08 14.77 42.70
N ASP A 472 -103.35 14.65 41.62
CA ASP A 472 -102.44 13.48 41.46
C ASP A 472 -101.39 13.46 42.52
N SER A 473 -100.91 12.29 42.87
CA SER A 473 -99.71 12.11 43.72
C SER A 473 -98.47 12.51 42.97
N ALA A 474 -97.34 12.76 43.68
CA ALA A 474 -96.06 13.03 43.05
C ALA A 474 -95.72 11.96 42.02
N SER A 475 -95.52 12.38 40.78
CA SER A 475 -95.34 11.51 39.63
C SER A 475 -93.94 11.71 38.99
N VAL A 476 -93.30 10.65 38.55
CA VAL A 476 -92.01 10.67 37.84
C VAL A 476 -92.15 11.50 36.57
N ILE A 477 -91.16 12.41 36.32
CA ILE A 477 -91.19 13.31 35.18
C ILE A 477 -90.76 12.58 33.90
N ASP A 478 -89.63 11.89 33.94
CA ASP A 478 -89.06 11.19 32.81
C ASP A 478 -88.30 9.91 33.35
N SER A 479 -88.43 8.77 32.71
CA SER A 479 -87.86 7.53 33.11
C SER A 479 -87.01 6.89 32.00
N SER A 480 -86.55 7.78 31.06
CA SER A 480 -85.82 7.30 29.87
C SER A 480 -84.46 7.98 29.67
N LEU A 481 -83.97 8.70 30.69
CA LEU A 481 -82.77 9.51 30.59
C LEU A 481 -81.55 8.63 30.54
N THR A 482 -80.62 8.97 29.64
CA THR A 482 -79.32 8.30 29.58
C THR A 482 -78.13 9.26 29.75
N ILE A 483 -77.06 8.84 30.41
CA ILE A 483 -75.85 9.61 30.60
C ILE A 483 -74.69 8.86 30.01
N THR A 484 -74.02 9.49 29.08
CA THR A 484 -72.71 8.99 28.60
C THR A 484 -71.61 10.01 28.91
N ASP A 485 -70.44 9.51 29.16
CA ASP A 485 -69.23 10.26 29.41
C ASP A 485 -68.07 9.34 29.07
N VAL A 486 -67.10 9.77 28.27
CA VAL A 486 -66.02 8.93 27.79
C VAL A 486 -64.86 8.81 28.77
N ASP A 487 -64.65 9.88 29.57
CA ASP A 487 -63.52 10.00 30.50
C ASP A 487 -63.88 9.54 31.90
N ASP A 488 -65.01 10.02 32.34
CA ASP A 488 -65.39 9.85 33.73
C ASP A 488 -66.39 8.70 33.97
N SER A 489 -66.17 7.94 35.00
CA SER A 489 -67.10 6.88 35.44
C SER A 489 -68.18 7.40 36.37
N ASN A 490 -68.00 8.55 36.96
CA ASN A 490 -68.88 9.18 37.97
C ASN A 490 -69.37 10.53 37.50
N ILE A 491 -70.55 10.94 38.01
CA ILE A 491 -71.11 12.27 37.91
C ILE A 491 -71.11 12.87 39.34
N GLU A 492 -70.79 14.15 39.45
CA GLU A 492 -70.65 14.83 40.73
C GLU A 492 -71.91 15.62 41.12
N SER A 493 -72.67 16.12 40.10
CA SER A 493 -73.86 16.88 40.35
C SER A 493 -74.82 16.90 39.14
N ALA A 494 -76.10 17.15 39.38
CA ALA A 494 -77.04 17.45 38.34
C ALA A 494 -77.95 18.58 38.77
N THR A 495 -78.36 19.38 37.83
CA THR A 495 -79.30 20.53 38.04
C THR A 495 -80.49 20.38 37.21
N ILE A 496 -81.65 20.31 37.83
CA ILE A 496 -82.98 20.21 37.19
C ILE A 496 -83.76 21.48 37.47
N THR A 497 -84.15 22.20 36.44
CA THR A 497 -84.74 23.50 36.53
C THR A 497 -86.14 23.52 35.85
N VAL A 498 -87.17 24.02 36.54
CA VAL A 498 -88.39 24.33 35.89
C VAL A 498 -88.20 25.65 35.12
N SER A 499 -87.88 25.54 33.83
CA SER A 499 -87.43 26.67 33.00
C SER A 499 -88.55 27.63 32.56
N SER A 500 -89.76 27.14 32.52
CA SER A 500 -90.91 27.96 32.17
C SER A 500 -92.19 27.50 32.87
N GLY A 501 -93.21 28.37 33.01
CA GLY A 501 -94.51 28.08 33.57
C GLY A 501 -94.54 27.87 35.12
N TYR A 502 -93.40 28.01 35.78
CA TYR A 502 -93.28 27.79 37.22
C TYR A 502 -94.18 28.63 38.08
N GLN A 503 -94.92 28.00 39.03
CA GLN A 503 -95.70 28.61 40.06
C GLN A 503 -95.13 28.36 41.43
N SER A 504 -94.56 29.37 42.07
CA SER A 504 -93.75 29.23 43.28
C SER A 504 -94.46 28.69 44.51
N SER A 505 -95.78 28.74 44.55
CA SER A 505 -96.61 28.23 45.62
C SER A 505 -97.18 26.84 45.37
N GLU A 506 -96.98 26.33 44.16
CA GLU A 506 -97.63 25.12 43.68
C GLU A 506 -96.64 24.02 43.26
N ASP A 507 -95.64 24.39 42.47
CA ASP A 507 -94.74 23.45 41.82
C ASP A 507 -93.57 23.01 42.75
N VAL A 508 -93.38 21.70 42.91
CA VAL A 508 -92.28 21.12 43.69
C VAL A 508 -91.68 19.94 42.92
N LEU A 509 -90.35 20.01 42.76
CA LEU A 509 -89.56 18.84 42.36
C LEU A 509 -89.03 18.15 43.61
N ALA A 510 -89.06 16.83 43.65
CA ALA A 510 -88.58 16.05 44.75
C ALA A 510 -87.71 14.87 44.30
N PHE A 511 -86.72 14.58 45.08
CA PHE A 511 -85.80 13.43 44.97
C PHE A 511 -85.63 12.80 46.34
N SER A 512 -85.65 11.49 46.38
CA SER A 512 -85.32 10.73 47.58
C SER A 512 -83.85 10.33 47.58
N ASN A 513 -83.06 10.82 48.54
CA ASN A 513 -81.61 10.54 48.60
C ASN A 513 -81.36 9.05 48.51
N ALA A 514 -80.45 8.65 47.55
CA ALA A 514 -80.09 7.29 47.26
C ALA A 514 -78.66 7.19 46.66
N ASN A 515 -77.99 6.06 46.79
CA ASN A 515 -76.72 5.75 46.12
C ASN A 515 -75.63 6.81 46.37
N GLY A 516 -75.66 7.50 47.53
CA GLY A 516 -74.70 8.59 47.83
C GLY A 516 -75.10 9.94 47.21
N ILE A 517 -76.17 10.00 46.50
CA ILE A 517 -76.72 11.25 45.90
C ILE A 517 -77.77 11.89 46.84
N THR A 518 -77.58 13.16 47.07
CA THR A 518 -78.51 13.95 47.88
C THR A 518 -79.19 15.06 47.05
N GLY A 519 -80.49 15.28 47.24
CA GLY A 519 -81.25 16.29 46.51
C GLY A 519 -81.65 17.45 47.38
N SER A 520 -81.57 18.65 46.84
CA SER A 520 -81.97 19.87 47.49
C SER A 520 -82.81 20.72 46.53
N TRP A 521 -84.10 20.85 46.83
CA TRP A 521 -85.02 21.72 46.07
C TRP A 521 -84.99 23.15 46.62
N ASN A 522 -84.86 24.12 45.72
CA ASN A 522 -84.95 25.54 46.03
C ASN A 522 -86.11 26.16 45.21
N SER A 523 -87.23 26.40 45.87
CA SER A 523 -88.42 26.97 45.27
C SER A 523 -88.26 28.42 44.75
N SER A 524 -87.31 29.18 45.32
CA SER A 524 -87.05 30.56 44.89
C SER A 524 -86.28 30.59 43.55
N SER A 525 -85.33 29.68 43.32
CA SER A 525 -84.58 29.56 42.08
C SER A 525 -85.17 28.57 41.09
N ARG A 526 -86.18 27.79 41.50
CA ARG A 526 -86.83 26.73 40.69
C ARG A 526 -85.89 25.57 40.35
N VAL A 527 -84.96 25.32 41.19
CA VAL A 527 -83.88 24.38 40.88
C VAL A 527 -83.89 23.28 41.92
N LEU A 528 -83.89 22.03 41.42
CA LEU A 528 -83.48 20.83 42.20
C LEU A 528 -82.05 20.55 41.88
N THR A 529 -81.17 20.61 42.85
CA THR A 529 -79.77 20.22 42.74
C THR A 529 -79.60 18.84 43.34
N LEU A 530 -79.03 17.94 42.54
CA LEU A 530 -78.49 16.67 43.02
C LEU A 530 -77.00 16.82 43.22
N SER A 531 -76.44 16.29 44.32
CA SER A 531 -75.00 16.37 44.66
C SER A 531 -74.55 15.09 45.28
N GLY A 532 -73.27 14.70 44.96
CA GLY A 532 -72.59 13.52 45.43
C GLY A 532 -71.96 12.73 44.30
N SER A 533 -70.71 12.27 44.48
CA SER A 533 -70.01 11.48 43.46
C SER A 533 -70.63 10.08 43.39
N ALA A 534 -71.18 9.72 42.26
CA ALA A 534 -71.79 8.41 42.00
C ALA A 534 -71.68 8.01 40.53
N THR A 535 -71.79 6.74 40.24
CA THR A 535 -71.69 6.23 38.85
C THR A 535 -72.78 6.82 37.95
N LYS A 536 -72.52 6.91 36.64
CA LYS A 536 -73.46 7.35 35.59
C LYS A 536 -74.80 6.63 35.77
N ALA A 537 -74.80 5.31 35.90
CA ALA A 537 -76.01 4.51 36.12
C ALA A 537 -76.79 4.88 37.41
N ASN A 538 -76.08 5.26 38.48
CA ASN A 538 -76.74 5.74 39.71
C ASN A 538 -77.33 7.12 39.51
N TYR A 539 -76.72 8.03 38.73
CA TYR A 539 -77.27 9.33 38.37
C TYR A 539 -78.43 9.19 37.41
N GLU A 540 -78.38 8.27 36.44
CA GLU A 540 -79.54 7.94 35.59
C GLU A 540 -80.71 7.54 36.44
N THR A 541 -80.50 6.53 37.33
CA THR A 541 -81.55 6.12 38.27
C THR A 541 -82.05 7.25 39.16
N ALA A 542 -81.18 8.12 39.61
CA ALA A 542 -81.56 9.30 40.42
C ALA A 542 -82.39 10.29 39.62
N LEU A 543 -82.01 10.65 38.41
CA LEU A 543 -82.74 11.57 37.53
C LEU A 543 -84.10 11.01 37.14
N GLU A 544 -84.19 9.74 36.78
CA GLU A 544 -85.43 9.03 36.47
C GLU A 544 -86.36 8.86 37.63
N SER A 545 -85.89 9.01 38.87
CA SER A 545 -86.73 8.97 40.09
C SER A 545 -87.26 10.30 40.51
N ILE A 546 -86.92 11.41 39.82
CA ILE A 546 -87.39 12.73 40.18
C ILE A 546 -88.91 12.87 39.90
N THR A 547 -89.58 13.29 40.93
CA THR A 547 -91.03 13.47 40.84
C THR A 547 -91.41 14.95 40.80
N TYR A 548 -92.50 15.24 40.18
CA TYR A 548 -93.18 16.51 40.21
C TYR A 548 -94.49 16.37 41.00
N ILE A 549 -94.82 17.37 41.78
CA ILE A 549 -96.14 17.55 42.40
C ILE A 549 -96.59 19.05 42.33
N ASN A 550 -97.82 19.27 42.04
CA ASN A 550 -98.49 20.59 42.18
C ASN A 550 -99.35 20.54 43.47
N ASN A 551 -99.09 21.47 44.43
CA ASN A 551 -99.74 21.52 45.76
C ASN A 551 -100.92 22.47 45.78
#